data_4ae1c592643be1b198a09868510d163d
#
_entry.id   4ae1c592643be1b198a09868510d163d
#
_cell.length_a   1.000
_cell.length_b   1.000
_cell.length_c   1.000
_cell.angle_alpha   90.00
_cell.angle_beta   90.00
_cell.angle_gamma   90.00
#
_symmetry.space_group_name_H-M   'P 1'
#
loop_
_entity.id
_entity.type
_entity.pdbx_description
1 polymer ?
#
loop_
_entity_poly.entity_id
_entity_poly.type
_entity_poly.pdbx_seq_one_letter_code
_entity_poly.pdbx_strand_id
1 'polypeptide(L)'
;MKRQVKIKGYYPTREGVSDKGKWVMTDVVVTFNEQLLNGDMIDQSLVVSTPNYLNEQAVKNAISTGKTFDMTVWFTAREYNGKGYNNVRGSLPRELTLEDKPL
;
A
#
# COMPACT_ATOMS: atom_id res chain seq x y z
N MET A 1 2.01 4.19 11.88
CA MET A 1 3.46 3.97 11.91
C MET A 1 4.06 4.45 10.61
N LYS A 2 5.07 5.28 10.69
CA LYS A 2 5.79 5.75 9.49
C LYS A 2 6.97 4.86 9.19
N ARG A 3 7.16 4.53 7.92
CA ARG A 3 8.28 3.73 7.43
C ARG A 3 8.79 4.29 6.12
N GLN A 4 10.10 4.17 5.89
CA GLN A 4 10.66 4.40 4.57
C GLN A 4 10.58 3.09 3.80
N VAL A 5 9.93 3.13 2.66
CA VAL A 5 9.65 1.94 1.87
C VAL A 5 10.06 2.12 0.42
N LYS A 6 10.32 1.01 -0.25
CA LYS A 6 10.47 0.95 -1.71
C LYS A 6 9.26 0.23 -2.27
N ILE A 7 8.85 0.62 -3.47
CA ILE A 7 7.78 -0.06 -4.17
C ILE A 7 8.36 -1.26 -4.91
N LYS A 8 7.85 -2.44 -4.62
CA LYS A 8 8.27 -3.67 -5.30
C LYS A 8 7.38 -3.99 -6.49
N GLY A 9 6.10 -3.71 -6.38
CA GLY A 9 5.14 -3.99 -7.42
C GLY A 9 3.74 -3.56 -7.02
N TYR A 10 2.78 -3.82 -7.88
CA TYR A 10 1.38 -3.53 -7.61
C TYR A 10 0.49 -4.47 -8.40
N TYR A 11 -0.73 -4.66 -7.92
CA TYR A 11 -1.74 -5.46 -8.58
C TYR A 11 -2.73 -4.56 -9.34
N PRO A 12 -3.47 -5.09 -10.31
CA PRO A 12 -4.50 -4.30 -10.98
C PRO A 12 -5.48 -3.68 -10.00
N THR A 13 -5.83 -2.43 -10.24
CA THR A 13 -6.81 -1.71 -9.42
C THR A 13 -8.17 -2.37 -9.52
N ARG A 14 -8.82 -2.57 -8.38
CA ARG A 14 -10.16 -3.11 -8.28
C ARG A 14 -11.14 -1.98 -8.07
N GLU A 15 -12.27 -2.06 -8.73
CA GLU A 15 -13.36 -1.10 -8.62
C GLU A 15 -14.67 -1.83 -8.35
N GLY A 16 -15.58 -1.14 -7.68
CA GLY A 16 -16.89 -1.68 -7.45
C GLY A 16 -17.88 -0.60 -7.02
N VAL A 17 -19.10 -1.04 -6.78
CA VAL A 17 -20.17 -0.17 -6.32
C VAL A 17 -20.79 -0.83 -5.09
N SER A 18 -20.95 -0.04 -4.03
CA SER A 18 -21.62 -0.47 -2.81
C SER A 18 -22.78 0.49 -2.50
N ASP A 19 -23.49 0.22 -1.42
CA ASP A 19 -24.58 1.09 -0.96
C ASP A 19 -24.12 2.52 -0.69
N LYS A 20 -22.81 2.69 -0.44
CA LYS A 20 -22.22 3.99 -0.16
C LYS A 20 -21.66 4.67 -1.42
N GLY A 21 -21.80 4.04 -2.58
CA GLY A 21 -21.31 4.57 -3.85
C GLY A 21 -20.14 3.78 -4.42
N LYS A 22 -19.44 4.38 -5.35
CA LYS A 22 -18.25 3.77 -5.97
C LYS A 22 -17.10 3.66 -5.00
N TRP A 23 -16.39 2.55 -5.10
CA TRP A 23 -15.15 2.37 -4.37
C TRP A 23 -14.04 1.92 -5.31
N VAL A 24 -12.82 2.23 -4.94
CA VAL A 24 -11.63 1.79 -5.63
C VAL A 24 -10.62 1.30 -4.61
N MET A 25 -9.88 0.27 -4.95
CA MET A 25 -8.82 -0.27 -4.09
C MET A 25 -7.68 -0.79 -4.94
N THR A 26 -6.48 -0.37 -4.61
CA THR A 26 -5.27 -0.87 -5.25
C THR A 26 -4.36 -1.48 -4.21
N ASP A 27 -3.85 -2.66 -4.49
CA ASP A 27 -2.89 -3.33 -3.62
C ASP A 27 -1.48 -3.10 -4.15
N VAL A 28 -0.62 -2.58 -3.30
CA VAL A 28 0.76 -2.25 -3.63
C VAL A 28 1.68 -3.05 -2.73
N VAL A 29 2.69 -3.66 -3.33
CA VAL A 29 3.70 -4.39 -2.55
C VAL A 29 4.85 -3.45 -2.26
N VAL A 30 5.14 -3.26 -0.98
CA VAL A 30 6.23 -2.41 -0.53
C VAL A 30 7.25 -3.24 0.25
N THR A 31 8.50 -2.80 0.23
CA THR A 31 9.58 -3.45 0.99
C THR A 31 10.24 -2.43 1.89
N PHE A 32 10.68 -2.88 3.05
CA PHE A 32 11.42 -2.07 4.00
C PHE A 32 12.33 -2.96 4.84
N ASN A 33 13.35 -2.35 5.42
CA ASN A 33 14.27 -3.02 6.32
C ASN A 33 13.77 -2.91 7.76
N GLU A 34 13.88 -3.99 8.50
CA GLU A 34 13.53 -4.00 9.91
C GLU A 34 14.67 -4.63 10.71
N GLN A 35 15.01 -3.99 11.83
CA GLN A 35 16.03 -4.51 12.73
C GLN A 35 15.38 -5.43 13.75
N LEU A 36 15.92 -6.64 13.86
CA LEU A 36 15.50 -7.59 14.87
C LEU A 36 16.14 -7.27 16.23
N LEU A 37 15.64 -7.89 17.28
CA LEU A 37 16.13 -7.68 18.63
C LEU A 37 17.60 -8.06 18.79
N ASN A 38 18.08 -8.99 17.99
CA ASN A 38 19.51 -9.39 18.00
C ASN A 38 20.42 -8.48 17.19
N GLY A 39 19.86 -7.43 16.58
CA GLY A 39 20.62 -6.49 15.78
C GLY A 39 20.68 -6.79 14.28
N ASP A 40 20.23 -7.97 13.86
CA ASP A 40 20.20 -8.33 12.45
C ASP A 40 19.15 -7.51 11.69
N MET A 41 19.48 -7.16 10.44
CA MET A 41 18.56 -6.49 9.53
C MET A 41 17.89 -7.51 8.63
N ILE A 42 16.59 -7.42 8.49
CA ILE A 42 15.83 -8.27 7.56
C ILE A 42 14.99 -7.39 6.64
N ASP A 43 14.77 -7.89 5.43
CA ASP A 43 13.87 -7.25 4.48
C ASP A 43 12.47 -7.80 4.69
N GLN A 44 11.52 -6.90 4.84
CA GLN A 44 10.10 -7.23 4.97
C GLN A 44 9.36 -6.76 3.72
N SER A 45 8.36 -7.53 3.32
CA SER A 45 7.45 -7.14 2.25
C SER A 45 6.03 -7.13 2.79
N LEU A 46 5.28 -6.10 2.43
CA LEU A 46 3.88 -5.95 2.82
C LEU A 46 3.04 -5.62 1.60
N VAL A 47 1.85 -6.18 1.56
CA VAL A 47 0.82 -5.75 0.62
C VAL A 47 -0.03 -4.70 1.33
N VAL A 48 -0.03 -3.49 0.80
CA VAL A 48 -0.74 -2.36 1.38
C VAL A 48 -1.88 -1.99 0.45
N SER A 49 -3.08 -1.94 0.99
CA SER A 49 -4.26 -1.54 0.21
C SER A 49 -4.49 -0.04 0.34
N THR A 50 -4.70 0.62 -0.76
CA THR A 50 -4.97 2.06 -0.81
C THR A 50 -6.23 2.33 -1.62
N PRO A 51 -7.10 3.27 -1.17
CA PRO A 51 -8.34 3.59 -1.89
C PRO A 51 -8.13 4.57 -3.04
N ASN A 52 -7.03 4.45 -3.75
CA ASN A 52 -6.64 5.39 -4.79
C ASN A 52 -6.28 4.68 -6.08
N TYR A 53 -6.46 5.38 -7.20
CA TYR A 53 -5.85 4.99 -8.46
C TYR A 53 -4.37 5.34 -8.42
N LEU A 54 -3.55 4.51 -9.04
CA LEU A 54 -2.11 4.75 -9.11
C LEU A 54 -1.76 5.58 -10.34
N ASN A 55 -0.79 6.47 -10.17
CA ASN A 55 -0.09 7.06 -11.29
C ASN A 55 0.94 6.03 -11.76
N GLU A 56 0.57 5.21 -12.75
CA GLU A 56 1.39 4.08 -13.17
C GLU A 56 2.78 4.49 -13.64
N GLN A 57 2.89 5.62 -14.33
CA GLN A 57 4.18 6.09 -14.80
C GLN A 57 5.12 6.41 -13.63
N ALA A 58 4.61 7.11 -12.62
CA ALA A 58 5.38 7.44 -11.43
C ALA A 58 5.75 6.20 -10.64
N VAL A 59 4.82 5.24 -10.53
CA VAL A 59 5.08 3.99 -9.81
C VAL A 59 6.14 3.15 -10.54
N LYS A 60 6.05 3.03 -11.85
CA LYS A 60 7.05 2.30 -12.65
C LYS A 60 8.43 2.94 -12.53
N ASN A 61 8.50 4.26 -12.55
CA ASN A 61 9.77 4.97 -12.35
C ASN A 61 10.33 4.72 -10.96
N ALA A 62 9.50 4.72 -9.93
CA ALA A 62 9.92 4.45 -8.56
C ALA A 62 10.48 3.02 -8.42
N ILE A 63 9.84 2.05 -9.06
CA ILE A 63 10.32 0.66 -9.05
C ILE A 63 11.68 0.57 -9.74
N SER A 64 11.83 1.17 -10.92
CA SER A 64 13.07 1.04 -11.68
C SER A 64 14.23 1.78 -11.06
N THR A 65 14.00 2.89 -10.36
CA THR A 65 15.06 3.67 -9.71
C THR A 65 15.35 3.22 -8.28
N GLY A 66 14.48 2.40 -7.69
CA GLY A 66 14.62 2.00 -6.29
C GLY A 66 14.41 3.13 -5.31
N LYS A 67 13.62 4.14 -5.68
CA LYS A 67 13.36 5.30 -4.84
C LYS A 67 12.66 4.90 -3.56
N THR A 68 13.07 5.51 -2.43
CA THR A 68 12.40 5.32 -1.15
C THR A 68 11.38 6.42 -0.91
N PHE A 69 10.32 6.04 -0.19
CA PHE A 69 9.24 6.96 0.17
C PHE A 69 8.91 6.83 1.64
N ASP A 70 8.52 7.93 2.24
CA ASP A 70 7.91 7.89 3.56
C ASP A 70 6.45 7.48 3.43
N MET A 71 6.06 6.47 4.18
CA MET A 71 4.72 5.93 4.10
C MET A 71 4.18 5.69 5.50
N THR A 72 2.93 6.08 5.71
CA THR A 72 2.21 5.75 6.94
C THR A 72 1.44 4.46 6.71
N VAL A 73 1.66 3.49 7.58
CA VAL A 73 1.03 2.18 7.51
C VAL A 73 0.32 1.91 8.83
N TRP A 74 -0.87 1.36 8.75
CA TRP A 74 -1.61 0.96 9.95
C TRP A 74 -2.32 -0.36 9.72
N PHE A 75 -2.61 -1.04 10.83
CA PHE A 75 -3.30 -2.30 10.82
C PHE A 75 -4.75 -2.09 11.26
N THR A 76 -5.65 -2.76 10.57
CA THR A 76 -7.04 -2.85 11.00
C THR A 76 -7.36 -4.31 11.30
N ALA A 77 -8.08 -4.55 12.39
CA ALA A 77 -8.51 -5.88 12.78
C ALA A 77 -10.03 -5.90 12.79
N ARG A 78 -10.60 -6.98 12.27
CA ARG A 78 -12.05 -7.21 12.30
C ARG A 78 -12.32 -8.64 12.73
N GLU A 79 -13.39 -8.80 13.48
CA GLU A 79 -13.93 -10.12 13.79
C GLU A 79 -15.23 -10.31 13.03
N TYR A 80 -15.32 -11.44 12.34
CA TYR A 80 -16.52 -11.80 11.58
C TYR A 80 -16.72 -13.30 11.66
N ASN A 81 -17.93 -13.72 12.12
CA ASN A 81 -18.27 -15.13 12.31
C ASN A 81 -17.25 -15.90 13.16
N GLY A 82 -16.74 -15.29 14.22
CA GLY A 82 -15.77 -15.91 15.11
C GLY A 82 -14.36 -16.00 14.57
N LYS A 83 -14.08 -15.39 13.42
CA LYS A 83 -12.74 -15.34 12.83
C LYS A 83 -12.20 -13.93 12.85
N GLY A 84 -10.93 -13.79 13.17
CA GLY A 84 -10.23 -12.53 13.10
C GLY A 84 -9.65 -12.29 11.71
N TYR A 85 -9.81 -11.09 11.18
CA TYR A 85 -9.21 -10.67 9.92
C TYR A 85 -8.34 -9.45 10.17
N ASN A 86 -7.11 -9.50 9.69
CA ASN A 86 -6.19 -8.39 9.77
C ASN A 86 -5.95 -7.82 8.38
N ASN A 87 -6.06 -6.50 8.26
CA ASN A 87 -5.75 -5.81 7.02
C ASN A 87 -4.66 -4.79 7.26
N VAL A 88 -3.79 -4.63 6.28
CA VAL A 88 -2.77 -3.60 6.29
C VAL A 88 -3.23 -2.49 5.35
N ARG A 89 -3.34 -1.30 5.88
CA ARG A 89 -3.70 -0.10 5.12
C ARG A 89 -2.51 0.84 5.09
N GLY A 90 -2.45 1.65 4.07
CA GLY A 90 -1.39 2.63 3.96
C GLY A 90 -1.81 3.82 3.15
N SER A 91 -1.07 4.91 3.37
CA SER A 91 -1.23 6.14 2.62
C SER A 91 0.00 6.31 1.75
N LEU A 92 -0.18 6.15 0.44
CA LEU A 92 0.90 6.34 -0.52
C LEU A 92 1.23 7.82 -0.69
N PRO A 93 2.49 8.13 -1.03
CA PRO A 93 2.84 9.49 -1.42
C PRO A 93 1.96 9.98 -2.56
N ARG A 94 1.58 11.25 -2.49
CA ARG A 94 0.69 11.86 -3.45
C ARG A 94 1.17 11.75 -4.90
N GLU A 95 2.48 11.78 -5.10
CA GLU A 95 3.10 11.66 -6.42
C GLU A 95 2.84 10.31 -7.08
N LEU A 96 2.53 9.28 -6.29
CA LEU A 96 2.26 7.93 -6.78
C LEU A 96 0.78 7.67 -7.04
N THR A 97 -0.09 8.60 -6.68
CA THR A 97 -1.54 8.43 -6.79
C THR A 97 -2.14 9.45 -7.74
N LEU A 98 -3.29 9.07 -8.32
CA LEU A 98 -4.14 10.01 -9.04
C LEU A 98 -5.25 10.44 -8.08
N GLU A 99 -5.38 11.76 -7.84
CA GLU A 99 -6.36 12.29 -6.91
C GLU A 99 -7.79 12.08 -7.40
N ASP A 100 -7.99 12.37 -8.67
CA ASP A 100 -9.27 12.18 -9.32
C ASP A 100 -9.04 11.50 -10.65
N LYS A 101 -9.81 10.45 -10.90
CA LYS A 101 -9.85 9.86 -12.21
C LYS A 101 -10.75 10.72 -13.09
N PRO A 102 -10.25 11.29 -14.19
CA PRO A 102 -11.11 12.03 -15.11
C PRO A 102 -12.22 11.13 -15.64
N LEU A 103 -13.40 11.64 -15.61
CA LEU A 103 -14.54 10.93 -16.20
C LEU A 103 -14.52 11.07 -17.72
#